data_9068df01cc8c2fb940dddeb10b7feb19
#
_entry.id   9068df01cc8c2fb940dddeb10b7feb19
#
_cell.length_a   1.000
_cell.length_b   1.000
_cell.length_c   1.000
_cell.angle_alpha   90.00
_cell.angle_beta   90.00
_cell.angle_gamma   90.00
#
_symmetry.space_group_name_H-M   'P 1'
#
loop_
_entity.id
_entity.type
_entity.pdbx_description
1 polymer ?
#
loop_
_entity_poly.entity_id
_entity_poly.type
_entity_poly.pdbx_seq_one_letter_code
_entity_poly.pdbx_strand_id
1 'polypeptide(L)' 'MIPKRDTIMLQGKGRFMNRPTKTGRQVYDKFFVYIPTEIARDGLFPFKAGDEVLVSVDPKLKRVILEKAK' A
#
# COMPACT_ATOMS: atom_id res chain seq x y z
N MET A 1 2.65 -26.21 12.19
CA MET A 1 2.99 -25.40 11.08
C MET A 1 3.11 -23.96 11.43
N ILE A 2 4.01 -23.36 10.87
CA ILE A 2 4.32 -22.00 11.20
C ILE A 2 3.37 -21.04 10.57
N PRO A 3 2.78 -20.17 11.33
CA PRO A 3 1.91 -19.17 10.76
C PRO A 3 2.66 -18.25 9.83
N LYS A 4 1.98 -17.80 8.83
CA LYS A 4 2.58 -16.92 7.86
C LYS A 4 3.03 -15.61 8.44
N ARG A 5 2.37 -15.17 9.47
CA ARG A 5 2.75 -13.90 10.05
C ARG A 5 4.16 -13.88 10.58
N ASP A 6 4.73 -15.07 10.77
CA ASP A 6 6.11 -15.11 11.21
C ASP A 6 7.06 -14.57 10.18
N THR A 7 6.58 -14.38 8.97
CA THR A 7 7.42 -13.85 7.92
C THR A 7 7.37 -12.34 7.80
N ILE A 8 6.61 -11.68 8.66
CA ILE A 8 6.59 -10.23 8.63
C ILE A 8 7.89 -9.72 9.19
N MET A 9 8.64 -9.04 8.34
CA MET A 9 9.97 -8.55 8.70
C MET A 9 10.02 -7.05 8.85
N LEU A 10 9.08 -6.34 8.26
CA LEU A 10 9.08 -4.88 8.28
C LEU A 10 7.71 -4.39 8.66
N GLN A 11 7.67 -3.45 9.57
CA GLN A 11 6.42 -2.83 9.94
C GLN A 11 6.67 -1.37 10.27
N GLY A 12 5.69 -0.56 10.00
CA GLY A 12 5.73 0.84 10.34
C GLY A 12 4.34 1.40 10.23
N LYS A 13 4.19 2.64 10.60
CA LYS A 13 2.89 3.29 10.54
C LYS A 13 2.79 4.09 9.27
N GLY A 14 1.75 3.80 8.50
CA GLY A 14 1.44 4.59 7.35
C GLY A 14 0.23 5.45 7.64
N ARG A 15 -0.31 6.01 6.58
CA ARG A 15 -1.50 6.83 6.71
C ARG A 15 -2.30 6.72 5.42
N PHE A 16 -3.59 6.53 5.58
CA PHE A 16 -4.50 6.50 4.46
C PHE A 16 -5.02 7.91 4.24
N MET A 17 -4.84 8.45 3.04
CA MET A 17 -5.16 9.85 2.78
C MET A 17 -5.94 9.99 1.50
N ASN A 18 -6.75 11.03 1.45
CA ASN A 18 -7.40 11.44 0.22
C ASN A 18 -6.79 12.76 -0.20
N ARG A 19 -6.30 12.82 -1.43
CA ARG A 19 -5.77 14.06 -1.98
C ARG A 19 -6.52 14.38 -3.26
N PRO A 20 -7.63 15.10 -3.13
CA PRO A 20 -8.45 15.39 -4.29
C PRO A 20 -7.69 16.20 -5.32
N THR A 21 -7.96 15.92 -6.57
CA THR A 21 -7.36 16.63 -7.67
C THR A 21 -8.46 17.37 -8.42
N LYS A 22 -8.24 18.64 -8.65
CA LYS A 22 -9.20 19.43 -9.40
C LYS A 22 -8.75 19.59 -10.83
N THR A 23 -9.63 19.25 -11.75
CA THR A 23 -9.37 19.39 -13.17
C THR A 23 -10.54 20.16 -13.76
N GLY A 24 -10.30 21.41 -14.16
CA GLY A 24 -11.38 22.23 -14.65
C GLY A 24 -12.42 22.41 -13.58
N ARG A 25 -13.64 21.96 -13.85
CA ARG A 25 -14.74 22.09 -12.90
C ARG A 25 -14.98 20.88 -12.07
N GLN A 26 -14.19 19.84 -12.30
CA GLN A 26 -14.44 18.59 -11.61
C GLN A 26 -13.39 18.33 -10.58
N VAL A 27 -13.82 17.67 -9.51
CA VAL A 27 -12.91 17.29 -8.44
C VAL A 27 -12.98 15.78 -8.36
N TYR A 28 -11.82 15.14 -8.40
CA TYR A 28 -11.72 13.70 -8.30
C TYR A 28 -11.00 13.34 -7.02
N ASP A 29 -11.54 12.37 -6.32
CA ASP A 29 -10.88 11.85 -5.14
C ASP A 29 -9.70 10.99 -5.56
N LYS A 30 -8.61 11.12 -4.84
CA LYS A 30 -7.47 10.25 -5.03
C LYS A 30 -6.99 9.78 -3.68
N PHE A 31 -7.03 8.50 -3.48
CA PHE A 31 -6.65 7.92 -2.21
C PHE A 31 -5.26 7.34 -2.28
N PHE A 32 -4.48 7.57 -1.24
CA PHE A 32 -3.11 7.11 -1.15
C PHE A 32 -2.86 6.53 0.21
N VAL A 33 -1.91 5.63 0.26
CA VAL A 33 -1.39 5.16 1.53
C VAL A 33 0.07 5.56 1.60
N TYR A 34 0.43 6.27 2.65
CA TYR A 34 1.82 6.62 2.88
C TYR A 34 2.53 5.44 3.49
N ILE A 35 3.62 5.04 2.89
CA ILE A 35 4.48 3.99 3.41
C ILE A 35 5.76 4.67 3.88
N PRO A 36 6.14 4.43 5.14
CA PRO A 36 7.37 5.08 5.65
C PRO A 36 8.56 4.81 4.75
N THR A 37 9.35 5.85 4.56
CA THR A 37 10.48 5.77 3.66
C THR A 37 11.45 4.65 4.04
N GLU A 38 11.64 4.44 5.32
CA GLU A 38 12.54 3.39 5.78
C GLU A 38 12.11 2.03 5.27
N ILE A 39 10.80 1.81 5.24
CA ILE A 39 10.28 0.54 4.77
C ILE A 39 10.35 0.45 3.26
N ALA A 40 9.97 1.52 2.59
CA ALA A 40 9.92 1.50 1.14
C ALA A 40 11.29 1.36 0.50
N ARG A 41 12.33 1.80 1.19
CA ARG A 41 13.68 1.72 0.66
C ARG A 41 14.46 0.51 1.12
N ASP A 42 13.85 -0.27 1.99
CA ASP A 42 14.53 -1.45 2.48
C ASP A 42 14.66 -2.47 1.34
N GLY A 43 15.76 -3.21 1.35
CA GLY A 43 16.00 -4.19 0.31
C GLY A 43 14.97 -5.29 0.26
N LEU A 44 14.22 -5.48 1.34
CA LEU A 44 13.18 -6.50 1.38
C LEU A 44 11.85 -6.01 0.84
N PHE A 45 11.72 -4.72 0.59
CA PHE A 45 10.47 -4.18 0.07
C PHE A 45 10.30 -4.64 -1.37
N PRO A 46 9.14 -5.24 -1.71
CA PRO A 46 9.01 -5.91 -3.00
C PRO A 46 8.68 -5.02 -4.18
N PHE A 47 8.40 -3.75 -3.96
CA PHE A 47 7.96 -2.87 -5.04
C PHE A 47 8.89 -1.70 -5.25
N LYS A 48 8.89 -1.17 -6.46
CA LYS A 48 9.63 0.03 -6.79
C LYS A 48 8.66 1.07 -7.30
N ALA A 49 9.07 2.32 -7.23
CA ALA A 49 8.25 3.39 -7.74
C ALA A 49 7.87 3.11 -9.18
N GLY A 50 6.62 3.24 -9.48
CA GLY A 50 6.12 2.99 -10.82
C GLY A 50 5.60 1.59 -11.05
N ASP A 51 5.84 0.67 -10.14
CA ASP A 51 5.32 -0.68 -10.30
C ASP A 51 3.80 -0.70 -10.22
N GLU A 52 3.19 -1.54 -11.02
CA GLU A 52 1.77 -1.79 -10.89
C GLU A 52 1.54 -2.86 -9.84
N VAL A 53 0.54 -2.66 -9.04
CA VAL A 53 0.21 -3.62 -8.00
C VAL A 53 -1.25 -3.97 -8.06
N LEU A 54 -1.55 -5.18 -7.65
CA LEU A 54 -2.91 -5.62 -7.48
C LEU A 54 -3.31 -5.32 -6.05
N VAL A 55 -4.42 -4.62 -5.90
CA VAL A 55 -4.91 -4.23 -4.59
C VAL A 55 -6.11 -5.10 -4.26
N SER A 56 -6.02 -5.83 -3.17
CA SER A 56 -7.10 -6.69 -2.73
C SER A 56 -7.54 -6.29 -1.33
N VAL A 57 -8.82 -6.41 -1.07
CA VAL A 57 -9.37 -6.02 0.21
C VAL A 57 -9.96 -7.24 0.91
N ASP A 58 -9.57 -7.41 2.14
CA ASP A 58 -10.14 -8.46 2.98
C ASP A 58 -10.94 -7.78 4.08
N PRO A 59 -12.24 -7.64 3.90
CA PRO A 59 -13.04 -6.87 4.86
C PRO A 59 -13.19 -7.56 6.21
N LYS A 60 -13.07 -8.86 6.24
CA LYS A 60 -13.20 -9.57 7.51
C LYS A 60 -12.02 -9.32 8.42
N LEU A 61 -10.83 -9.31 7.84
CA LEU A 61 -9.63 -9.07 8.62
C LEU A 61 -9.24 -7.60 8.60
N LYS A 62 -10.03 -6.79 7.89
CA LYS A 62 -9.82 -5.34 7.83
C LYS A 62 -8.43 -4.99 7.36
N ARG A 63 -8.06 -5.57 6.24
CA ARG A 63 -6.73 -5.31 5.70
C ARG A 63 -6.77 -5.21 4.20
N VAL A 64 -5.75 -4.58 3.66
CA VAL A 64 -5.57 -4.44 2.24
C VAL A 64 -4.26 -5.12 1.89
N ILE A 65 -4.28 -5.89 0.82
CA ILE A 65 -3.13 -6.65 0.39
C ILE A 65 -2.66 -6.11 -0.95
N LEU A 66 -1.36 -5.89 -1.05
CA LEU A 66 -0.74 -5.45 -2.29
C LEU A 66 0.14 -6.56 -2.82
N GLU A 67 0.00 -6.84 -4.11
CA GLU A 67 0.82 -7.85 -4.75
C GLU A 67 1.29 -7.33 -6.08
N LYS A 68 2.36 -7.90 -6.60
CA LYS A 68 2.79 -7.51 -7.93
C LYS A 68 1.70 -7.87 -8.92
N ALA A 69 1.38 -6.93 -9.78
CA ALA A 69 0.34 -7.16 -10.76
C ALA A 69 0.79 -8.15 -11.81
N LYS A 70 2.07 -8.29 -11.97
CA LYS A 70 2.54 -9.16 -13.01
C LYS A 70 3.88 -9.76 -12.68
#